data_7a904743109e0cfa9eb8d9a9a5dcda77
#
_entry.id   7a904743109e0cfa9eb8d9a9a5dcda77
#
_cell.length_a   1.000
_cell.length_b   1.000
_cell.length_c   1.000
_cell.angle_alpha   90.00
_cell.angle_beta   90.00
_cell.angle_gamma   90.00
#
_symmetry.space_group_name_H-M   'P 1'
#
loop_
_entity.id
_entity.type
_entity.pdbx_description
1 polymer ?
#
loop_
_entity_poly.entity_id
_entity_poly.type
_entity_poly.pdbx_seq_one_letter_code
_entity_poly.pdbx_strand_id
1 'polypeptide(L)'
;AMFWWYLLGSAQTLRDEATSQAKLRAQQVNTAVSQAVSMLFLNVDQATVRMATSYRRNGSHIPSDELDLIVKKFPEGAVLQIAAIDAQGYLAYSSLGHTQRIYLGDREHFNVHLGAHGDRIFISKPVLGRVSNKWSIQFSRPIIDHGQFKGVVVLSLDPEYLHNELAKLTLGDDDTISILRASGEYLARDRQHQEAISTSVPRSRPYLEAPAGANGFFRASSSVDGADRIFHWVRLKDFPVVVT
;
A
#
# COMPACT_ATOMS: atom_id res chain seq x y z
N ALA A 1 -38.54 -24.35 -33.13
CA ALA A 1 -38.25 -22.95 -32.73
C ALA A 1 -38.28 -22.77 -31.19
N MET A 2 -39.29 -23.26 -30.45
CA MET A 2 -39.40 -23.12 -28.97
C MET A 2 -38.25 -23.71 -28.18
N PHE A 3 -37.71 -24.88 -28.55
CA PHE A 3 -36.64 -25.55 -27.87
C PHE A 3 -35.32 -24.73 -27.84
N TRP A 4 -34.96 -24.08 -28.92
CA TRP A 4 -33.79 -23.19 -29.00
C TRP A 4 -33.97 -21.91 -28.16
N TRP A 5 -35.16 -21.37 -28.07
CA TRP A 5 -35.48 -20.25 -27.19
C TRP A 5 -35.35 -20.62 -25.73
N TYR A 6 -35.79 -21.82 -25.34
CA TYR A 6 -35.66 -22.34 -23.99
C TYR A 6 -34.18 -22.55 -23.60
N LEU A 7 -33.41 -23.18 -24.51
CA LEU A 7 -31.95 -23.40 -24.28
C LEU A 7 -31.17 -22.09 -24.17
N LEU A 8 -31.46 -21.11 -25.03
CA LEU A 8 -30.82 -19.79 -24.97
C LEU A 8 -31.21 -19.04 -23.69
N GLY A 9 -32.46 -19.09 -23.31
CA GLY A 9 -32.95 -18.47 -22.06
C GLY A 9 -32.29 -19.09 -20.83
N SER A 10 -32.25 -20.43 -20.76
CA SER A 10 -31.62 -21.12 -19.61
C SER A 10 -30.11 -20.87 -19.55
N ALA A 11 -29.41 -20.82 -20.68
CA ALA A 11 -27.98 -20.51 -20.74
C ALA A 11 -27.69 -19.07 -20.29
N GLN A 12 -28.58 -18.14 -20.63
CA GLN A 12 -28.46 -16.74 -20.21
C GLN A 12 -28.69 -16.56 -18.71
N THR A 13 -29.71 -17.22 -18.15
CA THR A 13 -29.98 -17.22 -16.71
C THR A 13 -28.79 -17.79 -15.93
N LEU A 14 -28.22 -18.92 -16.36
CA LEU A 14 -27.04 -19.52 -15.72
C LEU A 14 -25.81 -18.61 -15.75
N ARG A 15 -25.60 -17.88 -16.86
CA ARG A 15 -24.51 -16.90 -16.96
C ARG A 15 -24.73 -15.71 -16.04
N ASP A 16 -25.95 -15.21 -15.93
CA ASP A 16 -26.28 -14.08 -15.07
C ASP A 16 -26.14 -14.46 -13.58
N GLU A 17 -26.57 -15.65 -13.21
CA GLU A 17 -26.38 -16.21 -11.86
C GLU A 17 -24.89 -16.37 -11.53
N ALA A 18 -24.10 -16.99 -12.41
CA ALA A 18 -22.67 -17.15 -12.24
C ALA A 18 -21.95 -15.81 -12.11
N THR A 19 -22.31 -14.83 -12.93
CA THR A 19 -21.75 -13.49 -12.86
C THR A 19 -22.11 -12.79 -11.55
N SER A 20 -23.33 -12.93 -11.07
CA SER A 20 -23.79 -12.35 -9.80
C SER A 20 -23.08 -12.96 -8.61
N GLN A 21 -22.88 -14.27 -8.60
CA GLN A 21 -22.12 -14.97 -7.56
C GLN A 21 -20.65 -14.58 -7.57
N ALA A 22 -20.02 -14.47 -8.75
CA ALA A 22 -18.65 -14.00 -8.89
C ALA A 22 -18.46 -12.57 -8.36
N LYS A 23 -19.39 -11.65 -8.67
CA LYS A 23 -19.39 -10.29 -8.13
C LYS A 23 -19.48 -10.27 -6.62
N LEU A 24 -20.41 -11.05 -6.04
CA LEU A 24 -20.59 -11.13 -4.59
C LEU A 24 -19.32 -11.63 -3.90
N ARG A 25 -18.71 -12.69 -4.44
CA ARG A 25 -17.45 -13.23 -3.93
C ARG A 25 -16.31 -12.21 -4.02
N ALA A 26 -16.15 -11.55 -5.16
CA ALA A 26 -15.15 -10.51 -5.34
C ALA A 26 -15.33 -9.36 -4.33
N GLN A 27 -16.56 -8.93 -4.09
CA GLN A 27 -16.89 -7.91 -3.09
C GLN A 27 -16.54 -8.36 -1.68
N GLN A 28 -16.89 -9.58 -1.29
CA GLN A 28 -16.59 -10.11 0.05
C GLN A 28 -15.10 -10.22 0.31
N VAL A 29 -14.34 -10.80 -0.63
CA VAL A 29 -12.88 -10.93 -0.52
C VAL A 29 -12.23 -9.56 -0.47
N ASN A 30 -12.59 -8.67 -1.38
CA ASN A 30 -12.02 -7.32 -1.42
C ASN A 30 -12.32 -6.54 -0.15
N THR A 31 -13.54 -6.62 0.40
CA THR A 31 -13.89 -5.96 1.65
C THR A 31 -13.03 -6.46 2.81
N ALA A 32 -12.85 -7.77 2.93
CA ALA A 32 -12.00 -8.37 3.97
C ALA A 32 -10.53 -7.91 3.83
N VAL A 33 -9.99 -7.93 2.62
CA VAL A 33 -8.62 -7.46 2.37
C VAL A 33 -8.49 -5.96 2.63
N SER A 34 -9.46 -5.17 2.22
CA SER A 34 -9.47 -3.71 2.49
C SER A 34 -9.43 -3.40 3.98
N GLN A 35 -10.15 -4.17 4.79
CA GLN A 35 -10.13 -4.05 6.26
C GLN A 35 -8.75 -4.43 6.82
N ALA A 36 -8.18 -5.56 6.38
CA ALA A 36 -6.86 -6.00 6.82
C ALA A 36 -5.76 -5.00 6.45
N VAL A 37 -5.77 -4.46 5.24
CA VAL A 37 -4.84 -3.42 4.78
C VAL A 37 -5.01 -2.14 5.59
N SER A 38 -6.25 -1.72 5.85
CA SER A 38 -6.53 -0.54 6.69
C SER A 38 -5.95 -0.70 8.09
N MET A 39 -6.13 -1.87 8.72
CA MET A 39 -5.57 -2.15 10.05
C MET A 39 -4.04 -2.16 10.06
N LEU A 40 -3.42 -2.77 9.07
CA LEU A 40 -1.96 -2.77 8.93
C LEU A 40 -1.43 -1.33 8.78
N PHE A 41 -2.04 -0.54 7.91
CA PHE A 41 -1.60 0.84 7.65
C PHE A 41 -1.87 1.77 8.84
N LEU A 42 -2.93 1.52 9.61
CA LEU A 42 -3.16 2.22 10.87
C LEU A 42 -2.06 1.91 11.90
N ASN A 43 -1.61 0.66 11.98
CA ASN A 43 -0.49 0.29 12.84
C ASN A 43 0.81 0.98 12.39
N VAL A 44 1.04 1.09 11.06
CA VAL A 44 2.19 1.83 10.52
C VAL A 44 2.08 3.32 10.85
N ASP A 45 0.90 3.92 10.70
CA ASP A 45 0.65 5.32 11.05
C ASP A 45 0.97 5.60 12.51
N GLN A 46 0.45 4.80 13.43
CA GLN A 46 0.75 4.90 14.86
C GLN A 46 2.24 4.67 15.18
N ALA A 47 2.90 3.76 14.47
CA ALA A 47 4.33 3.54 14.61
C ALA A 47 5.12 4.79 14.21
N THR A 48 4.80 5.41 13.07
CA THR A 48 5.47 6.65 12.63
C THR A 48 5.26 7.83 13.59
N VAL A 49 4.08 7.95 14.23
CA VAL A 49 3.84 8.95 15.30
C VAL A 49 4.79 8.71 16.48
N ARG A 50 4.90 7.45 16.93
CA ARG A 50 5.80 7.09 18.04
C ARG A 50 7.27 7.35 17.67
N MET A 51 7.68 6.98 16.46
CA MET A 51 9.03 7.23 15.96
C MET A 51 9.37 8.72 15.98
N ALA A 52 8.49 9.58 15.45
CA ALA A 52 8.69 11.02 15.44
C ALA A 52 8.78 11.60 16.86
N THR A 53 7.94 11.13 17.77
CA THR A 53 7.94 11.56 19.16
C THR A 53 9.21 11.10 19.89
N SER A 54 9.60 9.85 19.74
CA SER A 54 10.82 9.30 20.34
C SER A 54 12.06 10.03 19.84
N TYR A 55 12.18 10.22 18.52
CA TYR A 55 13.30 10.92 17.90
C TYR A 55 13.48 12.36 18.42
N ARG A 56 12.37 13.11 18.60
CA ARG A 56 12.41 14.46 19.20
C ARG A 56 12.88 14.42 20.65
N ARG A 57 12.30 13.52 21.45
CA ARG A 57 12.53 13.42 22.90
C ARG A 57 13.98 13.01 23.22
N ASN A 58 14.57 12.13 22.41
CA ASN A 58 15.86 11.51 22.66
C ASN A 58 17.03 12.13 21.84
N GLY A 59 16.87 13.36 21.36
CA GLY A 59 17.95 14.10 20.70
C GLY A 59 18.46 13.45 19.41
N SER A 60 17.55 13.18 18.48
CA SER A 60 17.86 12.61 17.15
C SER A 60 18.24 11.12 17.17
N HIS A 61 17.69 10.38 18.13
CA HIS A 61 17.88 8.94 18.26
C HIS A 61 16.58 8.25 18.65
N ILE A 62 16.40 6.98 18.25
CA ILE A 62 15.32 6.10 18.73
C ILE A 62 15.98 5.00 19.56
N PRO A 63 15.70 4.91 20.86
CA PRO A 63 16.25 3.88 21.73
C PRO A 63 15.89 2.46 21.24
N SER A 64 16.78 1.50 21.44
CA SER A 64 16.61 0.13 20.95
C SER A 64 15.40 -0.58 21.53
N ASP A 65 15.09 -0.34 22.80
CA ASP A 65 13.90 -0.88 23.47
C ASP A 65 12.59 -0.31 22.89
N GLU A 66 12.55 0.98 22.54
CA GLU A 66 11.41 1.58 21.84
C GLU A 66 11.29 1.04 20.41
N LEU A 67 12.42 0.87 19.72
CA LEU A 67 12.46 0.25 18.39
C LEU A 67 11.90 -1.17 18.42
N ASP A 68 12.32 -1.99 19.35
CA ASP A 68 11.82 -3.35 19.54
C ASP A 68 10.30 -3.38 19.79
N LEU A 69 9.79 -2.45 20.60
CA LEU A 69 8.37 -2.32 20.85
C LEU A 69 7.57 -1.91 19.61
N ILE A 70 8.17 -1.12 18.72
CA ILE A 70 7.55 -0.75 17.45
C ILE A 70 7.52 -1.95 16.51
N VAL A 71 8.67 -2.61 16.30
CA VAL A 71 8.83 -3.72 15.34
C VAL A 71 8.00 -4.94 15.74
N LYS A 72 7.93 -5.29 17.03
CA LYS A 72 7.13 -6.42 17.55
C LYS A 72 5.63 -6.33 17.28
N LYS A 73 5.13 -5.17 16.90
CA LYS A 73 3.72 -4.99 16.51
C LYS A 73 3.43 -5.44 15.08
N PHE A 74 4.48 -5.68 14.30
CA PHE A 74 4.34 -6.12 12.93
C PHE A 74 4.69 -7.60 12.81
N PRO A 75 4.10 -8.32 11.84
CA PRO A 75 4.53 -9.65 11.50
C PRO A 75 6.01 -9.68 11.11
N GLU A 76 6.64 -10.81 11.36
CA GLU A 76 8.04 -11.01 11.00
C GLU A 76 8.26 -10.79 9.50
N GLY A 77 9.31 -10.05 9.15
CA GLY A 77 9.64 -9.71 7.78
C GLY A 77 8.84 -8.57 7.15
N ALA A 78 7.76 -8.09 7.79
CA ALA A 78 6.96 -7.00 7.22
C ALA A 78 7.71 -5.66 7.21
N VAL A 79 8.49 -5.37 8.25
CA VAL A 79 9.26 -4.12 8.38
C VAL A 79 10.71 -4.38 8.02
N LEU A 80 11.20 -3.71 6.96
CA LEU A 80 12.58 -3.84 6.48
C LEU A 80 13.54 -2.87 7.18
N GLN A 81 13.06 -1.67 7.50
CA GLN A 81 13.88 -0.61 8.08
C GLN A 81 13.03 0.42 8.79
N ILE A 82 13.56 0.95 9.88
CA ILE A 82 13.13 2.19 10.50
C ILE A 82 14.28 3.18 10.37
N ALA A 83 13.97 4.41 9.91
CA ALA A 83 14.96 5.44 9.67
C ALA A 83 14.44 6.83 10.06
N ALA A 84 15.35 7.76 10.28
CA ALA A 84 15.08 9.18 10.35
C ALA A 84 16.03 9.92 9.40
N ILE A 85 15.51 10.93 8.74
CA ILE A 85 16.22 11.83 7.83
C ILE A 85 16.19 13.21 8.47
N ASP A 86 17.32 13.89 8.56
CA ASP A 86 17.40 15.23 9.14
C ASP A 86 16.78 16.31 8.23
N ALA A 87 16.68 17.53 8.73
CA ALA A 87 16.10 18.64 7.98
C ALA A 87 16.89 19.01 6.70
N GLN A 88 18.14 18.60 6.59
CA GLN A 88 19.01 18.81 5.44
C GLN A 88 18.93 17.66 4.42
N GLY A 89 18.12 16.63 4.71
CA GLY A 89 17.91 15.48 3.82
C GLY A 89 18.94 14.36 3.98
N TYR A 90 19.72 14.36 5.04
CA TYR A 90 20.67 13.27 5.30
C TYR A 90 20.11 12.22 6.27
N LEU A 91 20.51 10.97 6.07
CA LEU A 91 20.20 9.88 6.99
C LEU A 91 20.81 10.19 8.37
N ALA A 92 19.95 10.41 9.37
CA ALA A 92 20.34 10.70 10.74
C ALA A 92 20.29 9.47 11.64
N TYR A 93 19.39 8.54 11.34
CA TYR A 93 19.20 7.29 12.09
C TYR A 93 18.77 6.16 11.14
N SER A 94 19.26 4.95 11.41
CA SER A 94 18.82 3.73 10.71
C SER A 94 18.88 2.52 11.66
N SER A 95 17.80 1.73 11.70
CA SER A 95 17.76 0.44 12.41
C SER A 95 18.73 -0.60 11.83
N LEU A 96 19.27 -0.35 10.63
CA LEU A 96 20.26 -1.21 9.97
C LEU A 96 21.72 -0.85 10.34
N GLY A 97 21.92 0.10 11.27
CA GLY A 97 23.25 0.42 11.80
C GLY A 97 24.20 1.12 10.81
N HIS A 98 23.68 1.92 9.87
CA HIS A 98 24.53 2.64 8.90
C HIS A 98 25.24 3.82 9.55
N THR A 99 26.55 3.90 9.27
CA THR A 99 27.44 4.98 9.74
C THR A 99 27.78 5.99 8.64
N GLN A 100 27.46 5.69 7.39
CA GLN A 100 27.75 6.56 6.25
C GLN A 100 26.75 7.71 6.15
N ARG A 101 27.25 8.87 5.73
CA ARG A 101 26.42 10.05 5.43
C ARG A 101 25.72 9.86 4.07
N ILE A 102 24.47 9.40 4.10
CA ILE A 102 23.66 9.13 2.90
C ILE A 102 22.66 10.27 2.70
N TYR A 103 22.64 10.85 1.49
CA TYR A 103 21.67 11.87 1.12
C TYR A 103 20.40 11.21 0.60
N LEU A 104 19.25 11.60 1.16
CA LEU A 104 17.91 11.13 0.85
C LEU A 104 16.94 12.29 0.58
N GLY A 105 17.43 13.53 0.59
CA GLY A 105 16.63 14.72 0.37
C GLY A 105 16.03 14.83 -1.02
N ASP A 106 16.50 14.04 -2.00
CA ASP A 106 15.96 13.94 -3.35
C ASP A 106 14.78 12.93 -3.46
N ARG A 107 14.48 12.22 -2.38
CA ARG A 107 13.45 11.19 -2.38
C ARG A 107 12.05 11.77 -2.18
N GLU A 108 11.03 11.18 -2.87
CA GLU A 108 9.64 11.60 -2.79
C GLU A 108 9.14 11.63 -1.33
N HIS A 109 9.44 10.60 -0.54
CA HIS A 109 9.02 10.47 0.85
C HIS A 109 9.67 11.47 1.83
N PHE A 110 10.66 12.23 1.38
CA PHE A 110 11.20 13.39 2.09
C PHE A 110 10.60 14.68 1.53
N ASN A 111 10.68 14.86 0.21
CA ASN A 111 10.29 16.12 -0.47
C ASN A 111 8.81 16.49 -0.24
N VAL A 112 7.92 15.51 -0.13
CA VAL A 112 6.49 15.72 0.10
C VAL A 112 6.21 16.47 1.42
N HIS A 113 7.14 16.41 2.37
CA HIS A 113 7.02 17.05 3.68
C HIS A 113 7.66 18.45 3.74
N LEU A 114 8.41 18.85 2.70
CA LEU A 114 9.00 20.20 2.64
C LEU A 114 7.89 21.23 2.38
N GLY A 115 7.75 22.20 3.29
CA GLY A 115 6.72 23.22 3.21
C GLY A 115 5.30 22.74 3.49
N ALA A 116 5.10 21.49 3.86
CA ALA A 116 3.80 20.97 4.26
C ALA A 116 3.43 21.48 5.67
N HIS A 117 2.25 22.07 5.78
CA HIS A 117 1.66 22.40 7.07
C HIS A 117 0.77 21.23 7.50
N GLY A 118 1.29 20.35 8.34
CA GLY A 118 0.50 19.27 8.95
C GLY A 118 1.27 17.97 9.15
N ASP A 119 0.78 17.22 10.13
CA ASP A 119 1.32 15.93 10.53
C ASP A 119 0.54 14.81 9.82
N ARG A 120 0.86 14.57 8.54
CA ARG A 120 0.22 13.51 7.73
C ARG A 120 1.24 12.47 7.30
N ILE A 121 0.82 11.22 7.36
CA ILE A 121 1.58 10.10 6.78
C ILE A 121 1.54 10.18 5.25
N PHE A 122 2.68 9.92 4.64
CA PHE A 122 2.81 9.73 3.20
C PHE A 122 3.16 8.27 2.89
N ILE A 123 2.60 7.73 1.81
CA ILE A 123 2.84 6.37 1.34
C ILE A 123 3.44 6.46 -0.06
N SER A 124 4.69 5.99 -0.23
CA SER A 124 5.36 5.99 -1.54
C SER A 124 4.86 4.83 -2.42
N LYS A 125 5.12 4.91 -3.74
CA LYS A 125 5.19 3.70 -4.56
C LYS A 125 6.37 2.83 -4.09
N PRO A 126 6.44 1.54 -4.47
CA PRO A 126 7.62 0.73 -4.21
C PRO A 126 8.87 1.38 -4.83
N VAL A 127 9.92 1.49 -4.04
CA VAL A 127 11.21 2.07 -4.45
C VAL A 127 12.36 1.18 -3.98
N LEU A 128 13.44 1.14 -4.75
CA LEU A 128 14.67 0.50 -4.28
C LEU A 128 15.33 1.39 -3.21
N GLY A 129 15.41 0.86 -1.98
CA GLY A 129 15.98 1.55 -0.84
C GLY A 129 17.47 1.82 -1.03
N ARG A 130 17.90 3.08 -0.90
CA ARG A 130 19.33 3.45 -1.02
C ARG A 130 20.17 2.91 0.15
N VAL A 131 19.54 2.66 1.27
CA VAL A 131 20.17 2.14 2.50
C VAL A 131 20.04 0.63 2.59
N SER A 132 18.83 0.08 2.40
CA SER A 132 18.54 -1.35 2.54
C SER A 132 18.89 -2.18 1.30
N ASN A 133 19.02 -1.55 0.13
CA ASN A 133 19.14 -2.18 -1.19
C ASN A 133 18.01 -3.20 -1.49
N LYS A 134 16.83 -2.99 -0.88
CA LYS A 134 15.64 -3.79 -1.10
C LYS A 134 14.49 -2.92 -1.61
N TRP A 135 13.61 -3.50 -2.42
CA TRP A 135 12.34 -2.87 -2.77
C TRP A 135 11.52 -2.67 -1.51
N SER A 136 10.96 -1.49 -1.33
CA SER A 136 10.21 -1.14 -0.13
C SER A 136 9.19 -0.04 -0.40
N ILE A 137 8.07 -0.10 0.31
CA ILE A 137 7.08 0.97 0.38
C ILE A 137 7.46 1.84 1.57
N GLN A 138 7.71 3.13 1.31
CA GLN A 138 8.10 4.07 2.35
C GLN A 138 6.87 4.74 2.95
N PHE A 139 6.67 4.55 4.24
CA PHE A 139 5.72 5.30 5.05
C PHE A 139 6.48 6.37 5.79
N SER A 140 6.22 7.63 5.46
CA SER A 140 6.97 8.74 6.04
C SER A 140 6.07 9.77 6.71
N ARG A 141 6.61 10.41 7.76
CA ARG A 141 5.94 11.44 8.55
C ARG A 141 6.93 12.54 8.91
N PRO A 142 6.53 13.83 8.83
CA PRO A 142 7.41 14.92 9.22
C PRO A 142 7.66 14.93 10.73
N ILE A 143 8.85 15.30 11.12
CA ILE A 143 9.22 15.60 12.50
C ILE A 143 9.07 17.12 12.67
N ILE A 144 8.04 17.52 13.39
CA ILE A 144 7.79 18.94 13.69
C ILE A 144 8.07 19.20 15.18
N ASP A 145 8.92 20.17 15.45
CA ASP A 145 9.26 20.60 16.79
C ASP A 145 9.08 22.12 16.93
N HIS A 146 8.20 22.55 17.83
CA HIS A 146 7.84 23.98 18.01
C HIS A 146 7.52 24.68 16.66
N GLY A 147 6.77 24.01 15.80
CA GLY A 147 6.38 24.51 14.47
C GLY A 147 7.49 24.48 13.41
N GLN A 148 8.68 24.01 13.74
CA GLN A 148 9.81 23.90 12.81
C GLN A 148 9.96 22.48 12.27
N PHE A 149 10.20 22.34 10.97
CA PHE A 149 10.55 21.09 10.34
C PHE A 149 11.97 20.66 10.79
N LYS A 150 12.07 19.47 11.37
CA LYS A 150 13.31 18.88 11.87
C LYS A 150 13.76 17.65 11.07
N GLY A 151 12.97 17.23 10.10
CA GLY A 151 13.25 16.07 9.27
C GLY A 151 12.04 15.17 9.10
N VAL A 152 12.28 13.90 8.80
CA VAL A 152 11.26 12.92 8.47
C VAL A 152 11.60 11.58 9.13
N VAL A 153 10.64 10.92 9.78
CA VAL A 153 10.77 9.50 10.10
C VAL A 153 10.21 8.66 8.96
N VAL A 154 10.82 7.49 8.75
CA VAL A 154 10.45 6.57 7.67
C VAL A 154 10.37 5.15 8.21
N LEU A 155 9.26 4.47 7.94
CA LEU A 155 9.10 3.04 8.11
C LEU A 155 9.02 2.41 6.72
N SER A 156 9.94 1.50 6.43
CA SER A 156 10.00 0.77 5.16
C SER A 156 9.28 -0.56 5.30
N LEU A 157 8.16 -0.72 4.60
CA LEU A 157 7.38 -1.96 4.53
C LEU A 157 7.82 -2.79 3.33
N ASP A 158 7.90 -4.12 3.50
CA ASP A 158 8.23 -5.05 2.43
C ASP A 158 7.01 -5.27 1.49
N PRO A 159 7.10 -4.93 0.18
CA PRO A 159 6.04 -5.28 -0.76
C PRO A 159 5.84 -6.80 -0.90
N GLU A 160 6.89 -7.60 -0.74
CA GLU A 160 6.81 -9.07 -0.76
C GLU A 160 5.99 -9.61 0.41
N TYR A 161 6.05 -8.97 1.59
CA TYR A 161 5.18 -9.33 2.69
C TYR A 161 3.70 -9.18 2.28
N LEU A 162 3.32 -8.06 1.68
CA LEU A 162 1.94 -7.86 1.20
C LEU A 162 1.56 -8.86 0.11
N HIS A 163 2.46 -9.11 -0.85
CA HIS A 163 2.27 -10.13 -1.88
C HIS A 163 1.99 -11.50 -1.26
N ASN A 164 2.83 -11.94 -0.33
CA ASN A 164 2.70 -13.25 0.32
C ASN A 164 1.37 -13.38 1.09
N GLU A 165 0.89 -12.31 1.74
CA GLU A 165 -0.41 -12.32 2.41
C GLU A 165 -1.57 -12.43 1.40
N LEU A 166 -1.49 -11.73 0.26
CA LEU A 166 -2.48 -11.84 -0.81
C LEU A 166 -2.45 -13.23 -1.47
N ALA A 167 -1.27 -13.80 -1.69
CA ALA A 167 -1.10 -15.12 -2.32
C ALA A 167 -1.65 -16.29 -1.47
N LYS A 168 -1.83 -16.10 -0.16
CA LYS A 168 -2.49 -17.09 0.72
C LYS A 168 -4.00 -17.17 0.48
N LEU A 169 -4.59 -16.20 -0.19
CA LEU A 169 -6.02 -16.22 -0.47
C LEU A 169 -6.30 -17.27 -1.55
N THR A 170 -7.29 -18.13 -1.27
CA THR A 170 -7.75 -19.12 -2.23
C THR A 170 -8.69 -18.48 -3.23
N LEU A 171 -8.10 -17.90 -4.27
CA LEU A 171 -8.82 -17.30 -5.40
C LEU A 171 -8.97 -18.31 -6.54
N GLY A 172 -9.89 -18.06 -7.47
CA GLY A 172 -9.97 -18.82 -8.73
C GLY A 172 -8.73 -18.62 -9.60
N ASP A 173 -8.52 -19.53 -10.56
CA ASP A 173 -7.32 -19.52 -11.43
C ASP A 173 -7.18 -18.22 -12.23
N ASP A 174 -8.31 -17.59 -12.58
CA ASP A 174 -8.36 -16.32 -13.33
C ASP A 174 -8.54 -15.08 -12.44
N ASP A 175 -8.76 -15.29 -11.14
CA ASP A 175 -8.96 -14.20 -10.19
C ASP A 175 -7.62 -13.56 -9.79
N THR A 176 -7.66 -12.30 -9.41
CA THR A 176 -6.49 -11.58 -8.90
C THR A 176 -6.90 -10.48 -7.94
N ILE A 177 -6.05 -10.19 -6.98
CA ILE A 177 -6.23 -9.10 -6.04
C ILE A 177 -4.98 -8.21 -6.00
N SER A 178 -5.20 -6.91 -5.90
CA SER A 178 -4.11 -5.92 -5.89
C SER A 178 -4.35 -4.83 -4.88
N ILE A 179 -3.27 -4.31 -4.32
CA ILE A 179 -3.23 -3.11 -3.49
C ILE A 179 -2.52 -2.03 -4.30
N LEU A 180 -3.14 -0.88 -4.44
CA LEU A 180 -2.67 0.24 -5.26
C LEU A 180 -2.60 1.53 -4.43
N ARG A 181 -1.67 2.42 -4.75
CA ARG A 181 -1.82 3.83 -4.36
C ARG A 181 -3.05 4.43 -5.06
N ALA A 182 -3.64 5.45 -4.45
CA ALA A 182 -4.73 6.20 -5.06
C ALA A 182 -4.33 6.89 -6.38
N SER A 183 -3.05 7.08 -6.64
CA SER A 183 -2.48 7.58 -7.91
C SER A 183 -2.29 6.50 -8.97
N GLY A 184 -2.50 5.21 -8.62
CA GLY A 184 -2.56 4.10 -9.58
C GLY A 184 -1.35 3.16 -9.58
N GLU A 185 -0.28 3.44 -8.84
CA GLU A 185 0.88 2.56 -8.76
C GLU A 185 0.59 1.33 -7.90
N TYR A 186 1.05 0.17 -8.34
CA TYR A 186 0.91 -1.07 -7.58
C TYR A 186 1.81 -1.06 -6.33
N LEU A 187 1.23 -1.37 -5.18
CA LEU A 187 1.96 -1.64 -3.93
C LEU A 187 2.19 -3.13 -3.76
N ALA A 188 1.20 -3.96 -4.08
CA ALA A 188 1.29 -5.41 -4.09
C ALA A 188 0.23 -6.03 -5.00
N ARG A 189 0.49 -7.26 -5.46
CA ARG A 189 -0.43 -8.09 -6.22
C ARG A 189 -0.20 -9.56 -5.86
N ASP A 190 -1.26 -10.39 -5.85
CA ASP A 190 -1.19 -11.80 -5.50
C ASP A 190 -0.41 -12.66 -6.50
N ARG A 191 -0.36 -12.25 -7.77
CA ARG A 191 0.39 -12.92 -8.86
C ARG A 191 1.02 -11.90 -9.78
N GLN A 192 2.13 -12.27 -10.45
CA GLN A 192 2.93 -11.37 -11.29
C GLN A 192 3.31 -10.09 -10.54
N HIS A 193 3.69 -10.26 -9.28
CA HIS A 193 3.96 -9.16 -8.36
C HIS A 193 5.13 -8.30 -8.83
N GLN A 194 6.21 -8.92 -9.25
CA GLN A 194 7.43 -8.23 -9.68
C GLN A 194 7.19 -7.35 -10.92
N GLU A 195 6.37 -7.83 -11.87
CA GLU A 195 5.97 -7.06 -13.03
C GLU A 195 5.06 -5.89 -12.63
N ALA A 196 4.14 -6.14 -11.69
CA ALA A 196 3.16 -5.15 -11.26
C ALA A 196 3.80 -3.95 -10.54
N ILE A 197 4.70 -4.18 -9.56
CA ILE A 197 5.25 -3.13 -8.69
C ILE A 197 6.08 -2.06 -9.40
N SER A 198 6.52 -2.34 -10.63
CA SER A 198 7.22 -1.36 -11.49
C SER A 198 6.28 -0.56 -12.40
N THR A 199 4.96 -0.82 -12.34
CA THR A 199 3.96 -0.24 -13.24
C THR A 199 2.86 0.51 -12.50
N SER A 200 1.94 1.10 -13.27
CA SER A 200 0.73 1.74 -12.79
C SER A 200 -0.46 1.36 -13.68
N VAL A 201 -1.66 1.48 -13.12
CA VAL A 201 -2.89 1.27 -13.89
C VAL A 201 -3.17 2.43 -14.84
N PRO A 202 -3.93 2.19 -15.92
CA PRO A 202 -4.38 3.26 -16.81
C PRO A 202 -5.20 4.33 -16.07
N ARG A 203 -5.03 5.59 -16.46
CA ARG A 203 -5.73 6.75 -15.84
C ARG A 203 -7.26 6.70 -15.97
N SER A 204 -7.78 5.88 -16.87
CA SER A 204 -9.22 5.68 -17.07
C SER A 204 -9.89 4.83 -15.99
N ARG A 205 -9.15 4.35 -14.99
CA ARG A 205 -9.75 3.52 -13.91
C ARG A 205 -10.63 4.36 -13.00
N PRO A 206 -11.90 3.93 -12.74
CA PRO A 206 -12.91 4.76 -12.05
C PRO A 206 -12.54 5.10 -10.60
N TYR A 207 -11.75 4.27 -9.95
CA TYR A 207 -11.36 4.46 -8.56
C TYR A 207 -10.27 5.53 -8.36
N LEU A 208 -9.59 5.99 -9.41
CA LEU A 208 -8.54 7.00 -9.28
C LEU A 208 -9.11 8.37 -8.89
N GLU A 209 -10.32 8.69 -9.37
CA GLU A 209 -11.01 9.95 -9.08
C GLU A 209 -12.14 9.79 -8.04
N ALA A 210 -12.40 8.57 -7.58
CA ALA A 210 -13.45 8.29 -6.63
C ALA A 210 -13.14 8.92 -5.25
N PRO A 211 -14.15 9.33 -4.46
CA PRO A 211 -13.92 9.82 -3.12
C PRO A 211 -13.44 8.72 -2.16
N ALA A 212 -12.77 9.10 -1.08
CA ALA A 212 -12.36 8.18 -0.02
C ALA A 212 -13.57 7.43 0.56
N GLY A 213 -13.43 6.12 0.77
CA GLY A 213 -14.48 5.23 1.23
C GLY A 213 -15.43 4.73 0.15
N ALA A 214 -15.30 5.20 -1.10
CA ALA A 214 -16.11 4.70 -2.21
C ALA A 214 -15.69 3.29 -2.63
N ASN A 215 -16.63 2.57 -3.23
CA ASN A 215 -16.42 1.25 -3.81
C ASN A 215 -17.29 1.08 -5.06
N GLY A 216 -17.02 0.08 -5.86
CA GLY A 216 -17.82 -0.21 -7.04
C GLY A 216 -17.26 -1.35 -7.88
N PHE A 217 -17.88 -1.55 -9.03
CA PHE A 217 -17.48 -2.53 -10.03
C PHE A 217 -17.14 -1.85 -11.35
N PHE A 218 -16.21 -2.43 -12.09
CA PHE A 218 -15.98 -2.10 -13.49
C PHE A 218 -15.44 -3.33 -14.24
N ARG A 219 -15.54 -3.31 -15.56
CA ARG A 219 -14.96 -4.32 -16.43
C ARG A 219 -13.83 -3.70 -17.25
N ALA A 220 -12.70 -4.40 -17.31
CA ALA A 220 -11.57 -3.98 -18.13
C ALA A 220 -10.57 -5.11 -18.31
N SER A 221 -9.68 -4.95 -19.28
CA SER A 221 -8.47 -5.76 -19.39
C SER A 221 -7.44 -5.31 -18.34
N SER A 222 -6.82 -6.28 -17.69
CA SER A 222 -5.75 -6.05 -16.72
C SER A 222 -4.51 -5.46 -17.41
N SER A 223 -3.91 -4.45 -16.79
CA SER A 223 -2.67 -3.83 -17.29
C SER A 223 -1.42 -4.66 -17.06
N VAL A 224 -1.52 -5.75 -16.28
CA VAL A 224 -0.38 -6.63 -15.99
C VAL A 224 -0.37 -7.87 -16.89
N ASP A 225 -1.51 -8.55 -17.02
CA ASP A 225 -1.62 -9.83 -17.74
C ASP A 225 -2.56 -9.79 -18.95
N GLY A 226 -3.18 -8.65 -19.24
CA GLY A 226 -4.07 -8.47 -20.39
C GLY A 226 -5.44 -9.15 -20.28
N ALA A 227 -5.70 -9.92 -19.22
CA ALA A 227 -6.93 -10.69 -19.11
C ALA A 227 -8.15 -9.78 -18.81
N ASP A 228 -9.26 -10.03 -19.49
CA ASP A 228 -10.53 -9.34 -19.26
C ASP A 228 -11.18 -9.83 -17.98
N ARG A 229 -11.46 -8.90 -17.05
CA ARG A 229 -12.08 -9.21 -15.75
C ARG A 229 -13.12 -8.20 -15.35
N ILE A 230 -14.03 -8.64 -14.48
CA ILE A 230 -14.86 -7.76 -13.67
C ILE A 230 -14.11 -7.53 -12.35
N PHE A 231 -13.81 -6.27 -12.07
CA PHE A 231 -13.13 -5.86 -10.85
C PHE A 231 -14.13 -5.27 -9.87
N HIS A 232 -14.04 -5.68 -8.62
CA HIS A 232 -14.54 -4.90 -7.49
C HIS A 232 -13.40 -4.06 -6.94
N TRP A 233 -13.66 -2.82 -6.57
CA TRP A 233 -12.67 -1.92 -5.99
C TRP A 233 -13.22 -1.24 -4.73
N VAL A 234 -12.32 -1.01 -3.79
CA VAL A 234 -12.58 -0.24 -2.57
C VAL A 234 -11.47 0.79 -2.41
N ARG A 235 -11.85 2.07 -2.35
CA ARG A 235 -10.93 3.15 -1.97
C ARG A 235 -10.96 3.31 -0.47
N LEU A 236 -9.83 3.11 0.21
CA LEU A 236 -9.76 3.20 1.66
C LEU A 236 -10.15 4.60 2.14
N LYS A 237 -10.80 4.68 3.31
CA LYS A 237 -11.29 5.94 3.87
C LYS A 237 -10.13 6.80 4.41
N ASP A 238 -9.21 6.18 5.13
CA ASP A 238 -8.21 6.86 5.93
C ASP A 238 -6.83 6.93 5.25
N PHE A 239 -6.64 6.19 4.17
CA PHE A 239 -5.38 6.11 3.43
C PHE A 239 -5.59 6.28 1.93
N PRO A 240 -4.64 6.93 1.20
CA PRO A 240 -4.71 7.09 -0.24
C PRO A 240 -4.38 5.78 -0.97
N VAL A 241 -5.18 4.76 -0.74
CA VAL A 241 -4.99 3.38 -1.21
C VAL A 241 -6.29 2.81 -1.74
N VAL A 242 -6.17 1.98 -2.75
CA VAL A 242 -7.27 1.23 -3.37
C VAL A 242 -6.95 -0.26 -3.33
N VAL A 243 -7.91 -1.09 -3.00
CA VAL A 243 -7.86 -2.55 -3.15
C VAL A 243 -8.78 -2.95 -4.29
N THR A 244 -8.26 -3.73 -5.21
CA THR A 244 -9.05 -4.20 -6.38
C THR A 244 -9.02 -5.70 -6.46
#